data_66cea5dd7d053bcf17a0d6e7555d3358
#
_entry.id   66cea5dd7d053bcf17a0d6e7555d3358
#
_cell.length_a   1.000
_cell.length_b   1.000
_cell.length_c   1.000
_cell.angle_alpha   90.00
_cell.angle_beta   90.00
_cell.angle_gamma   90.00
#
_symmetry.space_group_name_H-M   'P 1'
#
loop_
_entity.id
_entity.type
_entity.pdbx_description
1 polymer ?
#
loop_
_entity_poly.entity_id
_entity_poly.type
_entity_poly.pdbx_seq_one_letter_code
_entity_poly.pdbx_strand_id
1 'polypeptide(L)'
;MINTQFEQHGFFYIKGFYTARELAQVHEVINCFHTQWIADNQQFYQTKAVNSAYLTANTYLDDAQRLLLFKFIASHKLMAQVDSILDPAAFMNTQLFFNPVNPEQENYWHRDMQYHLSLLEQQAALSGPEVIHCRVALEDEPGIELVPGSHRRWDTPVELATRLSENGHHSSDDLASGQVIEMQAGDLLIFSANMIHRGLYGKDRLALDILFCEPEPHVLHFVQDICLPSAKMLSRLEDASAFAVTLAHQE
;
A
#
# COMPACT_ATOMS: atom_id res chain seq x y z
N MET A 1 12.11 -10.81 15.71
CA MET A 1 12.60 -11.27 14.38
C MET A 1 11.98 -10.46 13.24
N ILE A 2 10.66 -10.30 13.14
CA ILE A 2 10.01 -9.49 12.07
C ILE A 2 10.40 -8.02 12.20
N ASN A 3 10.26 -7.44 13.37
CA ASN A 3 10.65 -6.05 13.64
C ASN A 3 12.13 -5.79 13.28
N THR A 4 13.06 -6.68 13.65
CA THR A 4 14.48 -6.53 13.31
C THR A 4 14.73 -6.56 11.80
N GLN A 5 14.00 -7.39 11.03
CA GLN A 5 14.11 -7.43 9.58
C GLN A 5 13.56 -6.15 8.95
N PHE A 6 12.40 -5.68 9.41
CA PHE A 6 11.82 -4.42 8.95
C PHE A 6 12.73 -3.24 9.29
N GLU A 7 13.26 -3.16 10.51
CA GLU A 7 14.20 -2.11 10.92
C GLU A 7 15.47 -2.05 10.06
N GLN A 8 15.98 -3.21 9.65
CA GLN A 8 17.21 -3.30 8.86
C GLN A 8 16.96 -3.05 7.36
N HIS A 9 15.90 -3.61 6.80
CA HIS A 9 15.67 -3.62 5.35
C HIS A 9 14.54 -2.70 4.89
N GLY A 10 13.64 -2.30 5.79
CA GLY A 10 12.43 -1.51 5.48
C GLY A 10 11.27 -2.36 4.98
N PHE A 11 11.41 -3.67 4.92
CA PHE A 11 10.36 -4.59 4.52
C PHE A 11 10.57 -6.00 5.09
N PHE A 12 9.50 -6.78 5.08
CA PHE A 12 9.56 -8.24 5.22
C PHE A 12 8.44 -8.90 4.39
N TYR A 13 8.66 -10.16 4.04
CA TYR A 13 7.83 -10.91 3.11
C TYR A 13 7.44 -12.25 3.72
N ILE A 14 6.14 -12.58 3.67
CA ILE A 14 5.57 -13.83 4.19
C ILE A 14 4.86 -14.56 3.05
N LYS A 15 5.39 -15.71 2.66
CA LYS A 15 4.79 -16.56 1.63
C LYS A 15 3.56 -17.28 2.17
N GLY A 16 2.50 -17.36 1.34
CA GLY A 16 1.28 -18.09 1.65
C GLY A 16 0.60 -17.62 2.93
N PHE A 17 0.67 -16.32 3.21
CA PHE A 17 0.07 -15.72 4.41
C PHE A 17 -1.45 -15.93 4.41
N TYR A 18 -2.10 -15.71 3.28
CA TYR A 18 -3.52 -15.97 3.10
C TYR A 18 -3.75 -17.26 2.30
N THR A 19 -4.73 -18.05 2.74
CA THR A 19 -5.22 -19.20 1.98
C THR A 19 -6.11 -18.74 0.82
N ALA A 20 -6.25 -19.58 -0.21
CA ALA A 20 -7.17 -19.30 -1.32
C ALA A 20 -8.62 -19.06 -0.86
N ARG A 21 -9.05 -19.69 0.23
CA ARG A 21 -10.38 -19.48 0.81
C ARG A 21 -10.55 -18.07 1.42
N GLU A 22 -9.52 -17.56 2.08
CA GLU A 22 -9.54 -16.20 2.66
C GLU A 22 -9.53 -15.15 1.55
N LEU A 23 -8.72 -15.38 0.50
CA LEU A 23 -8.69 -14.48 -0.66
C LEU A 23 -10.02 -14.46 -1.44
N ALA A 24 -10.66 -15.61 -1.63
CA ALA A 24 -11.91 -15.69 -2.40
C ALA A 24 -13.00 -14.76 -1.87
N GLN A 25 -13.10 -14.60 -0.54
CA GLN A 25 -14.10 -13.73 0.08
C GLN A 25 -13.86 -12.24 -0.21
N VAL A 26 -12.61 -11.81 -0.24
CA VAL A 26 -12.27 -10.41 -0.50
C VAL A 26 -12.20 -10.12 -2.00
N HIS A 27 -11.83 -11.10 -2.80
CA HIS A 27 -11.69 -10.98 -4.24
C HIS A 27 -13.03 -10.57 -4.92
N GLU A 28 -14.16 -11.14 -4.49
CA GLU A 28 -15.49 -10.76 -5.01
C GLU A 28 -15.80 -9.29 -4.74
N VAL A 29 -15.47 -8.81 -3.53
CA VAL A 29 -15.69 -7.40 -3.14
C VAL A 29 -14.78 -6.47 -3.95
N ILE A 30 -13.52 -6.87 -4.13
CA ILE A 30 -12.54 -6.08 -4.91
C ILE A 30 -12.93 -6.02 -6.38
N ASN A 31 -13.39 -7.12 -6.97
CA ASN A 31 -13.86 -7.13 -8.35
C ASN A 31 -15.10 -6.24 -8.53
N CYS A 32 -16.03 -6.24 -7.57
CA CYS A 32 -17.17 -5.34 -7.58
C CYS A 32 -16.72 -3.87 -7.57
N PHE A 33 -15.83 -3.51 -6.64
CA PHE A 33 -15.24 -2.18 -6.58
C PHE A 33 -14.54 -1.81 -7.90
N HIS A 34 -13.64 -2.66 -8.37
CA HIS A 34 -12.80 -2.37 -9.54
C HIS A 34 -13.62 -2.17 -10.81
N THR A 35 -14.65 -3.00 -11.02
CA THR A 35 -15.57 -2.87 -12.16
C THR A 35 -16.29 -1.52 -12.16
N GLN A 36 -16.82 -1.09 -11.02
CA GLN A 36 -17.51 0.18 -10.89
C GLN A 36 -16.56 1.37 -11.01
N TRP A 37 -15.38 1.28 -10.37
CA TRP A 37 -14.36 2.29 -10.48
C TRP A 37 -13.90 2.51 -11.92
N ILE A 38 -13.67 1.43 -12.70
CA ILE A 38 -13.31 1.51 -14.13
C ILE A 38 -14.40 2.24 -14.92
N ALA A 39 -15.66 1.93 -14.67
CA ALA A 39 -16.79 2.55 -15.40
C ALA A 39 -16.80 4.08 -15.21
N ASP A 40 -16.54 4.55 -13.99
CA ASP A 40 -16.52 5.98 -13.67
C ASP A 40 -15.22 6.68 -14.06
N ASN A 41 -14.12 5.93 -14.21
CA ASN A 41 -12.79 6.45 -14.50
C ASN A 41 -12.22 5.98 -15.85
N GLN A 42 -13.07 5.66 -16.80
CA GLN A 42 -12.71 4.98 -18.05
C GLN A 42 -11.55 5.63 -18.80
N GLN A 43 -11.57 6.95 -18.98
CA GLN A 43 -10.49 7.65 -19.68
C GLN A 43 -9.16 7.54 -18.95
N PHE A 44 -9.16 7.73 -17.62
CA PHE A 44 -7.95 7.60 -16.80
C PHE A 44 -7.43 6.15 -16.81
N TYR A 45 -8.34 5.18 -16.66
CA TYR A 45 -8.01 3.76 -16.71
C TYR A 45 -7.33 3.36 -18.03
N GLN A 46 -7.84 3.82 -19.16
CA GLN A 46 -7.27 3.51 -20.48
C GLN A 46 -5.92 4.15 -20.76
N THR A 47 -5.58 5.24 -20.08
CA THR A 47 -4.40 6.05 -20.46
C THR A 47 -3.27 6.04 -19.45
N LYS A 48 -3.57 6.00 -18.15
CA LYS A 48 -2.55 6.28 -17.10
C LYS A 48 -2.68 5.45 -15.84
N ALA A 49 -3.86 4.88 -15.54
CA ALA A 49 -4.07 4.25 -14.26
C ALA A 49 -3.24 2.98 -14.09
N VAL A 50 -2.61 2.85 -12.94
CA VAL A 50 -1.89 1.67 -12.47
C VAL A 50 -2.40 1.23 -11.09
N ASN A 51 -3.23 2.07 -10.48
CA ASN A 51 -3.90 1.82 -9.21
C ASN A 51 -5.21 2.60 -9.10
N SER A 52 -6.02 2.21 -8.13
CA SER A 52 -7.14 2.96 -7.58
C SER A 52 -7.02 2.98 -6.05
N ALA A 53 -7.71 3.91 -5.39
CA ALA A 53 -7.62 4.08 -3.94
C ALA A 53 -9.01 4.16 -3.29
N TYR A 54 -9.04 4.17 -1.95
CA TYR A 54 -10.26 4.37 -1.16
C TYR A 54 -11.29 3.24 -1.33
N LEU A 55 -10.84 1.97 -1.37
CA LEU A 55 -11.71 0.82 -1.59
C LEU A 55 -12.77 0.67 -0.50
N THR A 56 -12.46 1.10 0.72
CA THR A 56 -13.37 1.06 1.87
C THR A 56 -14.42 2.17 1.88
N ALA A 57 -14.36 3.12 0.94
CA ALA A 57 -15.38 4.16 0.80
C ALA A 57 -16.75 3.58 0.40
N ASN A 58 -17.82 4.31 0.73
CA ASN A 58 -19.20 3.94 0.35
C ASN A 58 -19.59 4.35 -1.07
N THR A 59 -18.60 4.77 -1.89
CA THR A 59 -18.84 5.22 -3.27
C THR A 59 -19.23 4.06 -4.18
N TYR A 60 -18.54 2.92 -4.09
CA TYR A 60 -18.70 1.77 -4.98
C TYR A 60 -19.12 0.48 -4.28
N LEU A 61 -19.07 0.45 -2.95
CA LEU A 61 -19.41 -0.72 -2.15
C LEU A 61 -20.56 -0.42 -1.20
N ASP A 62 -21.48 -1.36 -1.07
CA ASP A 62 -22.51 -1.31 -0.04
C ASP A 62 -21.94 -1.66 1.36
N ASP A 63 -22.77 -1.48 2.39
CA ASP A 63 -22.35 -1.72 3.78
C ASP A 63 -21.97 -3.17 4.07
N ALA A 64 -22.56 -4.15 3.36
CA ALA A 64 -22.22 -5.57 3.56
C ALA A 64 -20.86 -5.88 2.94
N GLN A 65 -20.59 -5.37 1.76
CA GLN A 65 -19.30 -5.49 1.06
C GLN A 65 -18.19 -4.76 1.81
N ARG A 66 -18.44 -3.52 2.26
CA ARG A 66 -17.50 -2.76 3.10
C ARG A 66 -17.16 -3.51 4.38
N LEU A 67 -18.16 -4.10 5.04
CA LEU A 67 -17.92 -4.87 6.26
C LEU A 67 -17.05 -6.11 6.01
N LEU A 68 -17.19 -6.78 4.86
CA LEU A 68 -16.30 -7.89 4.50
C LEU A 68 -14.86 -7.42 4.34
N LEU A 69 -14.65 -6.28 3.67
CA LEU A 69 -13.32 -5.70 3.50
C LEU A 69 -12.73 -5.22 4.84
N PHE A 70 -13.52 -4.55 5.68
CA PHE A 70 -13.08 -4.17 7.04
C PHE A 70 -12.72 -5.38 7.91
N LYS A 71 -13.45 -6.49 7.82
CA LYS A 71 -13.10 -7.73 8.54
C LYS A 71 -11.79 -8.33 8.04
N PHE A 72 -11.51 -8.26 6.76
CA PHE A 72 -10.24 -8.71 6.20
C PHE A 72 -9.08 -7.86 6.73
N ILE A 73 -9.23 -6.53 6.72
CA ILE A 73 -8.26 -5.57 7.23
C ILE A 73 -8.04 -5.75 8.74
N ALA A 74 -9.12 -5.91 9.50
CA ALA A 74 -9.12 -6.05 10.96
C ALA A 74 -8.96 -7.49 11.44
N SER A 75 -8.42 -8.40 10.62
CA SER A 75 -8.15 -9.77 11.05
C SER A 75 -6.99 -9.80 12.05
N HIS A 76 -7.15 -10.55 13.14
CA HIS A 76 -6.08 -10.68 14.15
C HIS A 76 -4.73 -11.07 13.55
N LYS A 77 -4.73 -11.90 12.50
CA LYS A 77 -3.48 -12.34 11.86
C LYS A 77 -2.75 -11.21 11.14
N LEU A 78 -3.47 -10.27 10.50
CA LEU A 78 -2.86 -9.11 9.86
C LEU A 78 -2.45 -8.09 10.92
N MET A 79 -3.35 -7.78 11.86
CA MET A 79 -3.05 -6.81 12.92
C MET A 79 -1.86 -7.21 13.77
N ALA A 80 -1.65 -8.50 14.06
CA ALA A 80 -0.45 -8.97 14.75
C ALA A 80 0.86 -8.67 13.99
N GLN A 81 0.83 -8.60 12.65
CA GLN A 81 1.99 -8.19 11.87
C GLN A 81 2.18 -6.66 11.91
N VAL A 82 1.09 -5.92 11.79
CA VAL A 82 1.07 -4.45 11.88
C VAL A 82 1.60 -3.99 13.23
N ASP A 83 1.05 -4.52 14.33
CA ASP A 83 1.42 -4.16 15.71
C ASP A 83 2.86 -4.54 16.05
N SER A 84 3.46 -5.48 15.31
CA SER A 84 4.89 -5.78 15.47
C SER A 84 5.82 -4.67 14.96
N ILE A 85 5.28 -3.70 14.21
CA ILE A 85 6.02 -2.57 13.62
C ILE A 85 5.52 -1.24 14.18
N LEU A 86 4.21 -1.05 14.24
CA LEU A 86 3.54 0.17 14.68
C LEU A 86 2.73 -0.11 15.95
N ASP A 87 3.03 0.60 17.03
CA ASP A 87 2.28 0.52 18.29
C ASP A 87 2.22 1.90 18.97
N PRO A 88 1.05 2.58 18.91
CA PRO A 88 -0.19 2.19 18.25
C PRO A 88 -0.16 2.39 16.72
N ALA A 89 -0.91 1.54 16.01
CA ALA A 89 -1.15 1.68 14.58
C ALA A 89 -2.47 2.41 14.31
N ALA A 90 -2.50 3.30 13.32
CA ALA A 90 -3.71 3.90 12.78
C ALA A 90 -3.96 3.40 11.35
N PHE A 91 -5.21 3.10 11.00
CA PHE A 91 -5.60 2.81 9.62
C PHE A 91 -5.58 4.10 8.80
N MET A 92 -4.97 4.05 7.62
CA MET A 92 -4.86 5.21 6.75
C MET A 92 -5.71 5.11 5.49
N ASN A 93 -5.50 4.08 4.67
CA ASN A 93 -6.16 3.96 3.37
C ASN A 93 -6.07 2.53 2.82
N THR A 94 -6.70 2.31 1.67
CA THR A 94 -6.55 1.12 0.83
C THR A 94 -6.31 1.51 -0.62
N GLN A 95 -5.44 0.76 -1.31
CA GLN A 95 -5.15 0.93 -2.73
C GLN A 95 -5.23 -0.43 -3.43
N LEU A 96 -5.71 -0.44 -4.67
CA LEU A 96 -5.71 -1.61 -5.53
C LEU A 96 -4.76 -1.35 -6.69
N PHE A 97 -3.74 -2.18 -6.82
CA PHE A 97 -2.78 -2.12 -7.91
C PHE A 97 -3.09 -3.16 -8.98
N PHE A 98 -3.01 -2.75 -10.23
CA PHE A 98 -3.29 -3.58 -11.41
C PHE A 98 -2.33 -3.24 -12.56
N ASN A 99 -2.37 -4.02 -13.64
CA ASN A 99 -1.58 -3.69 -14.83
C ASN A 99 -2.14 -2.46 -15.55
N PRO A 100 -1.29 -1.56 -16.07
CA PRO A 100 -1.76 -0.51 -16.96
C PRO A 100 -2.37 -1.10 -18.23
N VAL A 101 -3.44 -0.49 -18.72
CA VAL A 101 -4.03 -0.81 -20.04
C VAL A 101 -3.15 -0.24 -21.15
N ASN A 102 -2.56 0.93 -20.92
CA ASN A 102 -1.61 1.53 -21.86
C ASN A 102 -0.29 0.73 -21.86
N PRO A 103 0.06 0.05 -22.96
CA PRO A 103 1.28 -0.78 -23.02
C PRO A 103 2.58 0.03 -23.00
N GLU A 104 2.52 1.35 -23.23
CA GLU A 104 3.66 2.27 -23.15
C GLU A 104 3.89 2.79 -21.73
N GLN A 105 3.02 2.44 -20.77
CA GLN A 105 3.18 2.87 -19.39
C GLN A 105 4.33 2.10 -18.75
N GLU A 106 5.43 2.80 -18.52
CA GLU A 106 6.58 2.25 -17.80
C GLU A 106 6.36 2.28 -16.27
N ASN A 107 6.96 1.33 -15.57
CA ASN A 107 7.12 1.44 -14.13
C ASN A 107 8.19 2.49 -13.80
N TYR A 108 8.17 3.00 -12.58
CA TYR A 108 9.09 4.05 -12.18
C TYR A 108 9.43 3.99 -10.70
N TRP A 109 10.68 4.31 -10.41
CA TRP A 109 11.15 4.42 -9.04
C TRP A 109 10.61 5.68 -8.37
N HIS A 110 10.15 5.51 -7.14
CA HIS A 110 9.63 6.62 -6.33
C HIS A 110 9.74 6.33 -4.83
N ARG A 111 9.50 7.36 -4.05
CA ARG A 111 9.08 7.31 -2.64
C ARG A 111 7.70 7.93 -2.58
N ASP A 112 6.79 7.40 -1.76
CA ASP A 112 5.41 7.93 -1.73
C ASP A 112 5.34 9.40 -1.34
N MET A 113 6.21 9.82 -0.42
CA MET A 113 6.30 11.21 0.02
C MET A 113 6.65 12.20 -1.09
N GLN A 114 7.24 11.76 -2.22
CA GLN A 114 7.66 12.68 -3.30
C GLN A 114 6.51 13.39 -4.00
N TYR A 115 5.29 12.87 -3.88
CA TYR A 115 4.11 13.49 -4.50
C TYR A 115 3.59 14.70 -3.73
N HIS A 116 4.04 14.89 -2.49
CA HIS A 116 3.51 15.90 -1.58
C HIS A 116 4.58 16.79 -0.96
N LEU A 117 5.84 16.38 -0.97
CA LEU A 117 6.94 17.04 -0.26
C LEU A 117 8.06 17.44 -1.21
N SER A 118 8.66 18.61 -0.95
CA SER A 118 9.92 19.03 -1.57
C SER A 118 11.07 18.10 -1.16
N LEU A 119 12.18 18.12 -1.87
CA LEU A 119 13.34 17.24 -1.58
C LEU A 119 13.87 17.41 -0.14
N LEU A 120 13.89 18.64 0.39
CA LEU A 120 14.33 18.90 1.77
C LEU A 120 13.34 18.30 2.78
N GLU A 121 12.05 18.45 2.52
CA GLU A 121 11.00 17.85 3.36
C GLU A 121 11.02 16.33 3.28
N GLN A 122 11.23 15.73 2.09
CA GLN A 122 11.42 14.29 1.93
C GLN A 122 12.59 13.76 2.76
N GLN A 123 13.72 14.48 2.75
CA GLN A 123 14.88 14.11 3.55
C GLN A 123 14.60 14.17 5.05
N ALA A 124 13.88 15.20 5.51
CA ALA A 124 13.47 15.33 6.90
C ALA A 124 12.46 14.23 7.30
N ALA A 125 11.53 13.89 6.41
CA ALA A 125 10.50 12.88 6.66
C ALA A 125 11.04 11.46 6.85
N LEU A 126 12.28 11.14 6.42
CA LEU A 126 12.93 9.86 6.71
C LEU A 126 13.16 9.61 8.23
N SER A 127 13.07 10.64 9.05
CA SER A 127 13.10 10.54 10.52
C SER A 127 11.74 10.83 11.14
N GLY A 128 10.72 10.97 10.33
CA GLY A 128 9.34 11.24 10.72
C GLY A 128 8.55 9.97 11.02
N PRO A 129 7.23 10.10 11.15
CA PRO A 129 6.36 8.97 11.43
C PRO A 129 6.41 7.93 10.30
N GLU A 130 6.32 6.66 10.71
CA GLU A 130 6.31 5.54 9.78
C GLU A 130 4.92 5.36 9.15
N VAL A 131 4.90 5.10 7.86
CA VAL A 131 3.73 4.63 7.11
C VAL A 131 4.12 3.31 6.46
N ILE A 132 3.30 2.28 6.64
CA ILE A 132 3.54 0.95 6.05
C ILE A 132 2.45 0.57 5.07
N HIS A 133 2.86 -0.09 4.01
CA HIS A 133 2.00 -0.83 3.11
C HIS A 133 1.97 -2.30 3.53
N CYS A 134 0.77 -2.83 3.73
CA CYS A 134 0.52 -4.26 3.81
C CYS A 134 -0.03 -4.72 2.45
N ARG A 135 0.88 -5.11 1.55
CA ARG A 135 0.54 -5.55 0.20
C ARG A 135 0.18 -7.01 0.17
N VAL A 136 -1.04 -7.31 -0.21
CA VAL A 136 -1.56 -8.67 -0.40
C VAL A 136 -1.67 -8.95 -1.90
N ALA A 137 -0.94 -9.93 -2.40
CA ALA A 137 -1.11 -10.41 -3.77
C ALA A 137 -2.43 -11.18 -3.88
N LEU A 138 -3.34 -10.71 -4.73
CA LEU A 138 -4.62 -11.38 -5.01
C LEU A 138 -4.48 -12.38 -6.16
N GLU A 139 -3.55 -12.11 -7.07
CA GLU A 139 -3.13 -12.95 -8.18
C GLU A 139 -1.60 -13.08 -8.17
N ASP A 140 -1.08 -14.06 -8.91
CA ASP A 140 0.37 -14.17 -9.12
C ASP A 140 0.88 -12.98 -9.91
N GLU A 141 1.85 -12.24 -9.36
CA GLU A 141 2.35 -11.02 -9.99
C GLU A 141 3.89 -10.97 -10.03
N PRO A 142 4.49 -10.17 -10.94
CA PRO A 142 5.93 -9.90 -10.92
C PRO A 142 6.37 -9.23 -9.61
N GLY A 143 5.42 -8.64 -8.88
CA GLY A 143 5.60 -8.08 -7.57
C GLY A 143 6.05 -6.62 -7.58
N ILE A 144 6.98 -6.33 -6.69
CA ILE A 144 7.53 -4.99 -6.47
C ILE A 144 9.04 -5.07 -6.38
N GLU A 145 9.73 -4.04 -6.82
CA GLU A 145 11.17 -3.90 -6.62
C GLU A 145 11.42 -2.82 -5.58
N LEU A 146 12.26 -3.13 -4.58
CA LEU A 146 12.55 -2.31 -3.41
C LEU A 146 14.05 -2.11 -3.30
N VAL A 147 14.49 -0.94 -2.82
CA VAL A 147 15.89 -0.71 -2.44
C VAL A 147 16.04 -0.95 -0.94
N PRO A 148 16.61 -2.09 -0.48
CA PRO A 148 16.71 -2.42 0.93
C PRO A 148 17.44 -1.35 1.76
N GLY A 149 16.88 -1.00 2.92
CA GLY A 149 17.44 0.00 3.84
C GLY A 149 17.25 1.45 3.41
N SER A 150 16.64 1.71 2.24
CA SER A 150 16.42 3.09 1.76
C SER A 150 15.41 3.88 2.61
N HIS A 151 14.55 3.24 3.39
CA HIS A 151 13.57 3.89 4.27
C HIS A 151 14.21 4.79 5.35
N ARG A 152 15.47 4.53 5.73
CA ARG A 152 16.19 5.25 6.80
C ARG A 152 17.41 6.03 6.31
N ARG A 153 17.64 6.10 5.01
CA ARG A 153 18.75 6.87 4.43
C ARG A 153 18.28 7.68 3.23
N TRP A 154 18.95 8.80 3.01
CA TRP A 154 18.75 9.55 1.79
C TRP A 154 19.26 8.78 0.57
N ASP A 155 18.78 9.17 -0.58
CA ASP A 155 19.16 8.60 -1.89
C ASP A 155 20.66 8.77 -2.14
N THR A 156 21.27 7.79 -2.76
CA THR A 156 22.56 7.99 -3.43
C THR A 156 22.37 8.92 -4.65
N PRO A 157 23.46 9.53 -5.19
CA PRO A 157 23.32 10.39 -6.38
C PRO A 157 22.64 9.69 -7.57
N VAL A 158 22.89 8.39 -7.77
CA VAL A 158 22.27 7.62 -8.87
C VAL A 158 20.80 7.36 -8.58
N GLU A 159 20.44 6.94 -7.37
CA GLU A 159 19.05 6.71 -6.97
C GLU A 159 18.21 7.99 -7.12
N LEU A 160 18.75 9.14 -6.68
CA LEU A 160 18.07 10.42 -6.81
C LEU A 160 17.89 10.82 -8.26
N ALA A 161 18.97 10.74 -9.07
CA ALA A 161 18.92 11.10 -10.49
C ALA A 161 17.93 10.22 -11.26
N THR A 162 17.90 8.91 -10.97
CA THR A 162 16.95 7.97 -11.57
C THR A 162 15.50 8.33 -11.14
N ARG A 163 15.23 8.48 -9.86
CA ARG A 163 13.90 8.79 -9.33
C ARG A 163 13.33 10.12 -9.87
N LEU A 164 14.20 11.11 -10.12
CA LEU A 164 13.81 12.42 -10.63
C LEU A 164 13.90 12.53 -12.16
N SER A 165 14.35 11.49 -12.86
CA SER A 165 14.65 11.51 -14.30
C SER A 165 15.61 12.64 -14.70
N GLU A 166 16.71 12.78 -13.96
CA GLU A 166 17.72 13.81 -14.14
C GLU A 166 19.07 13.24 -14.61
N ASN A 167 19.95 14.11 -15.09
CA ASN A 167 21.32 13.78 -15.47
C ASN A 167 21.45 12.62 -16.49
N GLY A 168 20.47 12.48 -17.39
CA GLY A 168 20.42 11.42 -18.40
C GLY A 168 19.86 10.09 -17.92
N HIS A 169 19.35 10.01 -16.70
CA HIS A 169 18.59 8.87 -16.19
C HIS A 169 17.11 9.03 -16.47
N HIS A 170 16.39 7.90 -16.54
CA HIS A 170 14.94 7.80 -16.55
C HIS A 170 14.44 7.10 -15.27
N SER A 171 13.27 7.45 -14.80
CA SER A 171 12.70 6.84 -13.59
C SER A 171 12.38 5.35 -13.75
N SER A 172 12.39 4.83 -14.97
CA SER A 172 12.27 3.41 -15.31
C SER A 172 13.61 2.66 -15.41
N ASP A 173 14.75 3.35 -15.35
CA ASP A 173 16.08 2.71 -15.43
C ASP A 173 16.29 1.73 -14.27
N ASP A 174 17.04 0.65 -14.50
CA ASP A 174 17.37 -0.30 -13.46
C ASP A 174 18.33 0.28 -12.42
N LEU A 175 18.04 0.06 -11.16
CA LEU A 175 18.93 0.36 -10.04
C LEU A 175 19.65 -0.92 -9.58
N ALA A 176 20.97 -0.89 -9.55
CA ALA A 176 21.77 -2.04 -9.06
C ALA A 176 21.51 -2.37 -7.58
N SER A 177 20.96 -1.43 -6.83
CA SER A 177 20.53 -1.61 -5.44
C SER A 177 19.11 -2.18 -5.29
N GLY A 178 18.37 -2.34 -6.40
CA GLY A 178 17.02 -2.88 -6.41
C GLY A 178 16.99 -4.38 -6.10
N GLN A 179 15.99 -4.80 -5.34
CA GLN A 179 15.68 -6.19 -5.07
C GLN A 179 14.24 -6.48 -5.44
N VAL A 180 14.03 -7.41 -6.38
CA VAL A 180 12.71 -7.87 -6.81
C VAL A 180 12.12 -8.82 -5.77
N ILE A 181 10.88 -8.59 -5.39
CA ILE A 181 10.04 -9.49 -4.59
C ILE A 181 8.90 -9.96 -5.46
N GLU A 182 9.07 -11.12 -6.11
CA GLU A 182 7.98 -11.81 -6.81
C GLU A 182 6.95 -12.32 -5.80
N MET A 183 5.66 -12.19 -6.12
CA MET A 183 4.59 -12.57 -5.20
C MET A 183 3.63 -13.56 -5.87
N GLN A 184 3.21 -14.56 -5.09
CA GLN A 184 2.14 -15.48 -5.45
C GLN A 184 0.85 -15.08 -4.73
N ALA A 185 -0.29 -15.45 -5.29
CA ALA A 185 -1.59 -15.22 -4.66
C ALA A 185 -1.59 -15.72 -3.20
N GLY A 186 -1.93 -14.84 -2.26
CA GLY A 186 -1.92 -15.11 -0.82
C GLY A 186 -0.65 -14.68 -0.09
N ASP A 187 0.37 -14.23 -0.79
CA ASP A 187 1.56 -13.68 -0.15
C ASP A 187 1.29 -12.30 0.46
N LEU A 188 2.00 -11.98 1.54
CA LEU A 188 1.99 -10.68 2.18
C LEU A 188 3.39 -10.08 2.17
N LEU A 189 3.51 -8.87 1.64
CA LEU A 189 4.69 -8.04 1.75
C LEU A 189 4.34 -6.78 2.58
N ILE A 190 5.06 -6.56 3.68
CA ILE A 190 4.95 -5.30 4.42
C ILE A 190 6.21 -4.48 4.17
N PHE A 191 6.03 -3.22 3.76
CA PHE A 191 7.15 -2.32 3.48
C PHE A 191 6.84 -0.89 3.87
N SER A 192 7.89 -0.13 4.19
CA SER A 192 7.80 1.29 4.51
C SER A 192 7.50 2.14 3.27
N ALA A 193 6.56 3.06 3.35
CA ALA A 193 6.28 4.06 2.32
C ALA A 193 7.48 4.98 2.04
N ASN A 194 8.42 5.04 2.99
CA ASN A 194 9.68 5.77 2.86
C ASN A 194 10.72 5.06 1.96
N MET A 195 10.49 3.80 1.55
CA MET A 195 11.42 3.09 0.67
C MET A 195 11.41 3.66 -0.75
N ILE A 196 12.57 3.57 -1.40
CA ILE A 196 12.65 3.68 -2.87
C ILE A 196 12.11 2.37 -3.43
N HIS A 197 11.04 2.47 -4.24
CA HIS A 197 10.39 1.29 -4.80
C HIS A 197 9.76 1.57 -6.16
N ARG A 198 9.46 0.49 -6.90
CA ARG A 198 8.63 0.50 -8.11
C ARG A 198 7.79 -0.76 -8.21
N GLY A 199 6.55 -0.64 -8.68
CA GLY A 199 5.72 -1.79 -9.02
C GLY A 199 6.16 -2.39 -10.36
N LEU A 200 6.21 -3.71 -10.46
CA LEU A 200 6.50 -4.39 -11.73
C LEU A 200 5.19 -4.75 -12.43
N TYR A 201 5.15 -4.60 -13.75
CA TYR A 201 3.98 -4.93 -14.57
C TYR A 201 4.14 -6.30 -15.22
N GLY A 202 3.05 -6.96 -15.48
CA GLY A 202 3.02 -8.27 -16.11
C GLY A 202 2.14 -9.28 -15.36
N LYS A 203 1.98 -10.48 -15.92
CA LYS A 203 1.03 -11.51 -15.45
C LYS A 203 -0.37 -10.89 -15.27
N ASP A 204 -1.19 -11.44 -14.40
CA ASP A 204 -2.53 -10.93 -14.08
C ASP A 204 -2.51 -10.04 -12.82
N ARG A 205 -1.48 -9.20 -12.69
CA ARG A 205 -1.22 -8.36 -11.51
C ARG A 205 -2.49 -7.75 -10.92
N LEU A 206 -2.79 -8.19 -9.71
CA LEU A 206 -3.83 -7.61 -8.87
C LEU A 206 -3.41 -7.71 -7.40
N ALA A 207 -3.18 -6.59 -6.77
CA ALA A 207 -2.75 -6.54 -5.37
C ALA A 207 -3.50 -5.47 -4.58
N LEU A 208 -3.90 -5.84 -3.36
CA LEU A 208 -4.49 -4.95 -2.37
C LEU A 208 -3.41 -4.45 -1.42
N ASP A 209 -3.17 -3.16 -1.41
CA ASP A 209 -2.35 -2.50 -0.39
C ASP A 209 -3.26 -1.91 0.69
N ILE A 210 -2.99 -2.25 1.95
CA ILE A 210 -3.64 -1.69 3.13
C ILE A 210 -2.60 -0.85 3.85
N LEU A 211 -2.88 0.44 4.03
CA LEU A 211 -1.94 1.39 4.61
C LEU A 211 -2.28 1.62 6.08
N PHE A 212 -1.25 1.48 6.92
CA PHE A 212 -1.28 1.86 8.32
C PHE A 212 -0.15 2.85 8.61
N CYS A 213 -0.32 3.67 9.64
CA CYS A 213 0.68 4.67 10.02
C CYS A 213 0.76 4.87 11.53
N GLU A 214 1.85 5.49 11.97
CA GLU A 214 1.88 6.12 13.29
C GLU A 214 0.84 7.24 13.34
N PRO A 215 0.10 7.41 14.45
CA PRO A 215 -1.05 8.32 14.53
C PRO A 215 -0.65 9.79 14.70
N GLU A 216 0.08 10.32 13.73
CA GLU A 216 0.48 11.73 13.71
C GLU A 216 -0.50 12.58 12.88
N PRO A 217 -0.93 13.76 13.36
CA PRO A 217 -1.97 14.57 12.71
C PRO A 217 -1.70 14.89 11.25
N HIS A 218 -0.44 15.15 10.87
CA HIS A 218 -0.08 15.49 9.50
C HIS A 218 -0.09 14.27 8.55
N VAL A 219 -0.03 13.05 9.07
CA VAL A 219 -0.23 11.81 8.29
C VAL A 219 -1.72 11.48 8.22
N LEU A 220 -2.43 11.57 9.34
CA LEU A 220 -3.87 11.29 9.41
C LEU A 220 -4.73 12.29 8.64
N HIS A 221 -4.18 13.45 8.27
CA HIS A 221 -4.84 14.40 7.36
C HIS A 221 -5.23 13.78 6.01
N PHE A 222 -4.56 12.73 5.56
CA PHE A 222 -4.89 12.03 4.32
C PHE A 222 -6.03 11.00 4.45
N VAL A 223 -6.49 10.73 5.66
CA VAL A 223 -7.61 9.81 5.90
C VAL A 223 -8.93 10.49 5.51
N GLN A 224 -9.78 9.77 4.81
CA GLN A 224 -11.12 10.24 4.45
C GLN A 224 -12.17 9.54 5.33
N ASP A 225 -13.06 10.30 5.95
CA ASP A 225 -14.13 9.80 6.84
C ASP A 225 -15.00 8.73 6.18
N ILE A 226 -15.29 8.92 4.88
CA ILE A 226 -16.09 7.96 4.10
C ILE A 226 -15.43 6.58 3.97
N CYS A 227 -14.13 6.49 4.25
CA CYS A 227 -13.36 5.25 4.23
C CYS A 227 -13.35 4.52 5.57
N LEU A 228 -13.92 5.10 6.62
CA LEU A 228 -13.90 4.52 7.95
C LEU A 228 -15.17 3.70 8.25
N PRO A 229 -15.06 2.67 9.11
CA PRO A 229 -16.21 1.87 9.50
C PRO A 229 -17.13 2.66 10.44
N SER A 230 -18.44 2.48 10.28
CA SER A 230 -19.42 2.98 11.26
C SER A 230 -19.28 2.27 12.61
N ALA A 231 -19.81 2.87 13.69
CA ALA A 231 -19.83 2.25 15.03
C ALA A 231 -20.43 0.83 15.02
N LYS A 232 -21.46 0.59 14.19
CA LYS A 232 -22.08 -0.72 14.01
C LYS A 232 -21.15 -1.72 13.31
N MET A 233 -20.30 -1.27 12.40
CA MET A 233 -19.29 -2.11 11.75
C MET A 233 -18.15 -2.42 12.70
N LEU A 234 -17.63 -1.41 13.42
CA LEU A 234 -16.55 -1.58 14.40
C LEU A 234 -16.84 -2.70 15.40
N SER A 235 -18.07 -2.78 15.95
CA SER A 235 -18.45 -3.80 16.90
C SER A 235 -18.47 -5.24 16.35
N ARG A 236 -18.22 -5.42 15.04
CA ARG A 236 -18.23 -6.71 14.34
C ARG A 236 -16.86 -7.12 13.81
N LEU A 237 -15.83 -6.30 14.07
CA LEU A 237 -14.45 -6.57 13.66
C LEU A 237 -13.76 -7.43 14.71
N GLU A 238 -12.79 -8.24 14.28
CA GLU A 238 -11.95 -9.04 15.18
C GLU A 238 -11.02 -8.15 15.98
N ASP A 239 -10.38 -7.21 15.31
CA ASP A 239 -9.52 -6.20 15.90
C ASP A 239 -9.82 -4.82 15.31
N ALA A 240 -10.49 -3.98 16.07
CA ALA A 240 -10.85 -2.63 15.65
C ALA A 240 -9.82 -1.55 16.05
N SER A 241 -8.69 -1.93 16.65
CA SER A 241 -7.74 -1.01 17.29
C SER A 241 -7.26 0.09 16.35
N ALA A 242 -6.76 -0.26 15.16
CA ALA A 242 -6.25 0.71 14.21
C ALA A 242 -7.32 1.71 13.73
N PHE A 243 -8.56 1.25 13.51
CA PHE A 243 -9.68 2.14 13.18
C PHE A 243 -10.08 3.04 14.34
N ALA A 244 -10.05 2.51 15.57
CA ALA A 244 -10.37 3.28 16.76
C ALA A 244 -9.33 4.40 17.00
N VAL A 245 -8.04 4.10 16.80
CA VAL A 245 -6.95 5.08 16.86
C VAL A 245 -7.18 6.19 15.83
N THR A 246 -7.49 5.83 14.58
CA THR A 246 -7.75 6.81 13.51
C THR A 246 -8.94 7.72 13.86
N LEU A 247 -10.06 7.13 14.29
CA LEU A 247 -11.27 7.89 14.64
C LEU A 247 -11.06 8.85 15.81
N ALA A 248 -10.27 8.44 16.81
CA ALA A 248 -9.95 9.31 17.96
C ALA A 248 -9.12 10.54 17.60
N HIS A 249 -8.44 10.55 16.46
CA HIS A 249 -7.65 11.69 15.99
C HIS A 249 -8.40 12.59 14.99
N GLN A 250 -9.64 12.22 14.62
CA GLN A 250 -10.49 13.04 13.75
C GLN A 250 -11.50 13.91 14.54
N GLU A 251 -11.64 13.67 15.85
CA GLU A 251 -12.43 14.47 16.78
C GLU A 251 -11.60 15.68 17.29
#